data_0be3719ef5e8115d010a9b4b1dc1c009
#
_entry.id   0be3719ef5e8115d010a9b4b1dc1c009
#
_cell.length_a   1.000
_cell.length_b   1.000
_cell.length_c   1.000
_cell.angle_alpha   90.00
_cell.angle_beta   90.00
_cell.angle_gamma   90.00
#
_symmetry.space_group_name_H-M   'P 1'
#
loop_
_entity.id
_entity.type
_entity.pdbx_description
1 polymer ?
#
loop_
_entity_poly.entity_id
_entity_poly.type
_entity_poly.pdbx_seq_one_letter_code
_entity_poly.pdbx_strand_id
1 'polypeptide(L)'
;MKKPDIEMNLKKIMERIKWIRETKAILSKEEISLSIPLMQDLSQVGNIYDKFMSYHAERNSTMVRKQFIFVILYLYSPSALGGSKMRRGLREKIAKVLGCTCSNVSHDYKNISFYYVTYRSFRNDVNEILDKLLIDLGLKEIGEE
;
A
#
# COMPACT_ATOMS: atom_id res chain seq x y z
N MET A 1 22.58 -34.48 -35.46
CA MET A 1 22.08 -33.83 -34.27
C MET A 1 21.19 -34.78 -33.49
N LYS A 2 21.53 -35.02 -32.27
CA LYS A 2 20.77 -35.93 -31.44
C LYS A 2 19.47 -35.26 -31.01
N LYS A 3 18.34 -35.88 -31.28
CA LYS A 3 17.05 -35.37 -30.81
C LYS A 3 17.03 -35.41 -29.29
N PRO A 4 16.50 -34.34 -28.63
CA PRO A 4 16.34 -34.38 -27.18
C PRO A 4 15.45 -35.56 -26.79
N ASP A 5 15.75 -36.18 -25.67
CA ASP A 5 14.94 -37.25 -25.12
C ASP A 5 13.59 -36.64 -24.71
N ILE A 6 12.54 -36.97 -25.44
CA ILE A 6 11.20 -36.45 -25.27
C ILE A 6 10.68 -36.78 -23.87
N GLU A 7 10.90 -38.02 -23.42
CA GLU A 7 10.46 -38.46 -22.10
C GLU A 7 11.09 -37.63 -20.99
N MET A 8 12.40 -37.39 -21.04
CA MET A 8 13.11 -36.56 -20.08
C MET A 8 12.64 -35.11 -20.12
N ASN A 9 12.41 -34.58 -21.32
CA ASN A 9 11.91 -33.21 -21.48
C ASN A 9 10.51 -33.04 -20.92
N LEU A 10 9.61 -33.98 -21.16
CA LEU A 10 8.26 -33.97 -20.62
C LEU A 10 8.27 -34.05 -19.10
N LYS A 11 9.11 -34.89 -18.53
CA LYS A 11 9.28 -35.00 -17.08
C LYS A 11 9.71 -33.67 -16.47
N LYS A 12 10.73 -33.04 -17.07
CA LYS A 12 11.21 -31.73 -16.59
C LYS A 12 10.13 -30.64 -16.68
N ILE A 13 9.37 -30.63 -17.77
CA ILE A 13 8.28 -29.66 -17.96
C ILE A 13 7.22 -29.87 -16.88
N MET A 14 6.81 -31.11 -16.63
CA MET A 14 5.80 -31.42 -15.61
C MET A 14 6.27 -31.03 -14.23
N GLU A 15 7.50 -31.34 -13.86
CA GLU A 15 8.09 -30.97 -12.59
C GLU A 15 8.16 -29.45 -12.43
N ARG A 16 8.55 -28.73 -13.48
CA ARG A 16 8.64 -27.28 -13.48
C ARG A 16 7.27 -26.61 -13.33
N ILE A 17 6.27 -27.12 -14.06
CA ILE A 17 4.89 -26.61 -13.95
C ILE A 17 4.36 -26.83 -12.54
N LYS A 18 4.59 -28.01 -11.97
CA LYS A 18 4.17 -28.31 -10.59
C LYS A 18 4.80 -27.34 -9.60
N TRP A 19 6.10 -27.11 -9.71
CA TRP A 19 6.82 -26.16 -8.84
C TRP A 19 6.26 -24.75 -8.98
N ILE A 20 6.00 -24.29 -10.21
CA ILE A 20 5.44 -22.95 -10.45
C ILE A 20 4.06 -22.82 -9.79
N ARG A 21 3.19 -23.82 -9.94
CA ARG A 21 1.86 -23.80 -9.35
C ARG A 21 1.91 -23.77 -7.83
N GLU A 22 2.76 -24.59 -7.24
CA GLU A 22 2.94 -24.63 -5.79
C GLU A 22 3.48 -23.31 -5.26
N THR A 23 4.45 -22.73 -5.95
CA THR A 23 5.03 -21.43 -5.58
C THR A 23 4.02 -20.30 -5.71
N LYS A 24 3.23 -20.29 -6.78
CA LYS A 24 2.14 -19.30 -6.95
C LYS A 24 1.12 -19.40 -5.82
N ALA A 25 0.77 -20.60 -5.39
CA ALA A 25 -0.19 -20.79 -4.30
C ALA A 25 0.34 -20.20 -2.98
N ILE A 26 1.62 -20.42 -2.67
CA ILE A 26 2.28 -19.87 -1.50
C ILE A 26 2.32 -18.34 -1.56
N LEU A 27 2.75 -17.79 -2.70
CA LEU A 27 2.84 -16.35 -2.91
C LEU A 27 1.47 -15.68 -2.86
N SER A 28 0.44 -16.34 -3.39
CA SER A 28 -0.93 -15.83 -3.35
C SER A 28 -1.46 -15.73 -1.92
N LYS A 29 -1.17 -16.72 -1.08
CA LYS A 29 -1.56 -16.68 0.34
C LYS A 29 -0.87 -15.54 1.07
N GLU A 30 0.41 -15.34 0.81
CA GLU A 30 1.18 -14.25 1.40
C GLU A 30 0.64 -12.90 0.95
N GLU A 31 0.36 -12.74 -0.35
CA GLU A 31 -0.23 -11.51 -0.88
C GLU A 31 -1.57 -11.19 -0.22
N ILE A 32 -2.45 -12.17 -0.07
CA ILE A 32 -3.74 -12.00 0.62
C ILE A 32 -3.51 -11.54 2.05
N SER A 33 -2.57 -12.17 2.76
CA SER A 33 -2.26 -11.80 4.15
C SER A 33 -1.78 -10.35 4.26
N LEU A 34 -0.90 -9.92 3.36
CA LEU A 34 -0.36 -8.55 3.34
C LEU A 34 -1.37 -7.51 2.87
N SER A 35 -2.43 -7.96 2.19
CA SER A 35 -3.44 -7.06 1.61
C SER A 35 -4.63 -6.81 2.53
N ILE A 36 -4.65 -7.41 3.72
CA ILE A 36 -5.75 -7.21 4.68
C ILE A 36 -5.73 -5.77 5.18
N PRO A 37 -6.78 -4.97 4.93
CA PRO A 37 -6.81 -3.59 5.40
C PRO A 37 -7.00 -3.51 6.91
N LEU A 38 -6.38 -2.51 7.52
CA LEU A 38 -6.56 -2.23 8.94
C LEU A 38 -7.88 -1.53 9.22
N MET A 39 -8.41 -0.81 8.24
CA MET A 39 -9.67 -0.07 8.33
C MET A 39 -10.51 -0.30 7.09
N GLN A 40 -11.83 -0.24 7.25
CA GLN A 40 -12.77 -0.42 6.15
C GLN A 40 -13.77 0.73 6.00
N ASP A 41 -14.05 1.44 7.07
CA ASP A 41 -15.04 2.52 7.08
C ASP A 41 -14.49 3.79 6.44
N LEU A 42 -14.89 4.05 5.20
CA LEU A 42 -14.45 5.22 4.43
C LEU A 42 -14.91 6.54 5.04
N SER A 43 -15.95 6.53 5.88
CA SER A 43 -16.42 7.76 6.53
C SER A 43 -15.39 8.35 7.50
N GLN A 44 -14.43 7.54 7.95
CA GLN A 44 -13.38 7.99 8.87
C GLN A 44 -12.21 8.70 8.19
N VAL A 45 -12.13 8.69 6.86
CA VAL A 45 -11.00 9.30 6.13
C VAL A 45 -10.86 10.79 6.47
N GLY A 46 -11.96 11.51 6.58
CA GLY A 46 -11.95 12.93 6.98
C GLY A 46 -11.39 13.15 8.38
N ASN A 47 -11.78 12.32 9.33
CA ASN A 47 -11.26 12.38 10.71
C ASN A 47 -9.78 12.08 10.76
N ILE A 48 -9.33 11.11 9.97
CA ILE A 48 -7.91 10.76 9.86
C ILE A 48 -7.13 11.92 9.27
N TYR A 49 -7.70 12.61 8.28
CA TYR A 49 -7.06 13.79 7.70
C TYR A 49 -6.83 14.89 8.74
N ASP A 50 -7.83 15.16 9.57
CA ASP A 50 -7.72 16.16 10.62
C ASP A 50 -6.62 15.79 11.62
N LYS A 51 -6.56 14.54 12.04
CA LYS A 51 -5.49 14.04 12.92
C LYS A 51 -4.12 14.12 12.25
N PHE A 52 -4.05 13.70 10.98
CA PHE A 52 -2.83 13.74 10.20
C PHE A 52 -2.29 15.18 10.14
N MET A 53 -3.13 16.14 9.83
CA MET A 53 -2.74 17.55 9.75
C MET A 53 -2.29 18.11 11.10
N SER A 54 -2.87 17.63 12.20
CA SER A 54 -2.46 18.06 13.54
C SER A 54 -1.05 17.58 13.90
N TYR A 55 -0.60 16.46 13.32
CA TYR A 55 0.73 15.90 13.55
C TYR A 55 1.78 16.40 12.57
N HIS A 56 1.36 17.01 11.46
CA HIS A 56 2.28 17.41 10.41
C HIS A 56 2.87 18.80 10.71
N ALA A 57 4.17 18.85 11.02
CA ALA A 57 4.85 20.08 11.43
C ALA A 57 5.06 21.06 10.27
N GLU A 58 5.32 20.56 9.07
CA GLU A 58 5.56 21.37 7.88
C GLU A 58 4.43 21.18 6.88
N ARG A 59 4.05 22.30 6.25
CA ARG A 59 2.92 22.32 5.33
C ARG A 59 3.32 22.61 3.90
N ASN A 60 4.24 21.80 3.38
CA ASN A 60 4.48 21.75 1.96
C ASN A 60 3.31 21.01 1.32
N SER A 61 2.43 21.73 0.62
CA SER A 61 1.18 21.19 0.10
C SER A 61 1.35 19.94 -0.77
N THR A 62 2.41 19.89 -1.58
CA THR A 62 2.68 18.76 -2.48
C THR A 62 3.10 17.51 -1.70
N MET A 63 4.01 17.65 -0.78
CA MET A 63 4.50 16.51 0.03
C MET A 63 3.46 16.05 1.04
N VAL A 64 2.75 16.99 1.66
CA VAL A 64 1.67 16.67 2.62
C VAL A 64 0.61 15.81 1.96
N ARG A 65 0.18 16.19 0.76
CA ARG A 65 -0.84 15.43 0.02
C ARG A 65 -0.38 14.01 -0.29
N LYS A 66 0.86 13.85 -0.78
CA LYS A 66 1.43 12.54 -1.06
C LYS A 66 1.58 11.69 0.21
N GLN A 67 2.01 12.30 1.29
CA GLN A 67 2.15 11.61 2.58
C GLN A 67 0.81 11.16 3.13
N PHE A 68 -0.21 11.99 3.00
CA PHE A 68 -1.56 11.62 3.42
C PHE A 68 -2.10 10.45 2.59
N ILE A 69 -1.93 10.50 1.28
CA ILE A 69 -2.34 9.41 0.39
C ILE A 69 -1.65 8.11 0.80
N PHE A 70 -0.35 8.14 1.08
CA PHE A 70 0.40 6.97 1.53
C PHE A 70 -0.20 6.39 2.82
N VAL A 71 -0.47 7.24 3.80
CA VAL A 71 -1.06 6.83 5.08
C VAL A 71 -2.43 6.18 4.89
N ILE A 72 -3.28 6.78 4.08
CA ILE A 72 -4.62 6.24 3.81
C ILE A 72 -4.53 4.89 3.07
N LEU A 73 -3.64 4.75 2.12
CA LEU A 73 -3.45 3.47 1.43
C LEU A 73 -2.96 2.39 2.38
N TYR A 74 -2.05 2.71 3.28
CA TYR A 74 -1.61 1.77 4.29
C TYR A 74 -2.77 1.27 5.16
N LEU A 75 -3.69 2.15 5.54
CA LEU A 75 -4.80 1.81 6.42
C LEU A 75 -5.93 1.07 5.69
N TYR A 76 -6.27 1.48 4.48
CA TYR A 76 -7.48 1.00 3.77
C TYR A 76 -7.20 0.08 2.60
N SER A 77 -6.04 0.16 1.98
CA SER A 77 -5.75 -0.56 0.74
C SER A 77 -4.24 -0.82 0.60
N PRO A 78 -3.64 -1.59 1.54
CA PRO A 78 -2.18 -1.75 1.59
C PRO A 78 -1.58 -2.36 0.32
N SER A 79 -2.30 -3.22 -0.40
CA SER A 79 -1.83 -3.78 -1.67
C SER A 79 -1.58 -2.71 -2.73
N ALA A 80 -2.25 -1.56 -2.63
CA ALA A 80 -2.05 -0.44 -3.54
C ALA A 80 -0.63 0.16 -3.42
N LEU A 81 -0.01 0.05 -2.26
CA LEU A 81 1.39 0.46 -2.08
C LEU A 81 2.36 -0.41 -2.89
N GLY A 82 1.95 -1.61 -3.23
CA GLY A 82 2.71 -2.53 -4.08
C GLY A 82 2.30 -2.50 -5.55
N GLY A 83 1.46 -1.55 -5.95
CA GLY A 83 1.08 -1.36 -7.35
C GLY A 83 -0.27 -1.94 -7.74
N SER A 84 -0.99 -2.58 -6.83
CA SER A 84 -2.35 -3.07 -7.09
C SER A 84 -3.34 -1.91 -7.16
N LYS A 85 -4.50 -2.16 -7.74
CA LYS A 85 -5.55 -1.14 -7.80
C LYS A 85 -6.01 -0.74 -6.40
N MET A 86 -6.28 0.54 -6.25
CA MET A 86 -6.85 1.10 -5.04
C MET A 86 -8.26 0.53 -4.81
N ARG A 87 -8.63 0.31 -3.55
CA ARG A 87 -9.97 -0.09 -3.17
C ARG A 87 -11.01 0.83 -3.79
N ARG A 88 -12.11 0.25 -4.28
CA ARG A 88 -13.20 1.01 -4.91
C ARG A 88 -13.77 2.05 -3.96
N GLY A 89 -13.93 3.27 -4.44
CA GLY A 89 -14.46 4.39 -3.67
C GLY A 89 -13.44 5.15 -2.84
N LEU A 90 -12.25 4.60 -2.64
CA LEU A 90 -11.22 5.22 -1.82
C LEU A 90 -10.63 6.46 -2.49
N ARG A 91 -10.31 6.38 -3.77
CA ARG A 91 -9.74 7.51 -4.52
C ARG A 91 -10.67 8.73 -4.49
N GLU A 92 -11.95 8.51 -4.71
CA GLU A 92 -12.97 9.55 -4.67
C GLU A 92 -13.07 10.18 -3.28
N LYS A 93 -13.00 9.37 -2.25
CA LYS A 93 -13.03 9.85 -0.86
C LYS A 93 -11.80 10.67 -0.51
N ILE A 94 -10.62 10.21 -0.91
CA ILE A 94 -9.37 10.96 -0.72
C ILE A 94 -9.44 12.30 -1.42
N ALA A 95 -9.88 12.32 -2.69
CA ALA A 95 -10.00 13.54 -3.47
C ALA A 95 -10.94 14.54 -2.80
N LYS A 96 -12.07 14.07 -2.31
CA LYS A 96 -13.05 14.91 -1.62
C LYS A 96 -12.47 15.52 -0.35
N VAL A 97 -11.79 14.73 0.46
CA VAL A 97 -11.18 15.18 1.73
C VAL A 97 -10.07 16.19 1.46
N LEU A 98 -9.24 15.95 0.45
CA LEU A 98 -8.14 16.85 0.09
C LEU A 98 -8.61 18.10 -0.69
N GLY A 99 -9.85 18.11 -1.17
CA GLY A 99 -10.33 19.21 -2.00
C GLY A 99 -9.67 19.26 -3.38
N CYS A 100 -9.31 18.11 -3.94
CA CYS A 100 -8.67 18.01 -5.25
C CYS A 100 -9.44 17.05 -6.15
N THR A 101 -8.95 16.85 -7.37
CA THR A 101 -9.58 15.94 -8.35
C THR A 101 -9.07 14.51 -8.16
N CYS A 102 -9.85 13.53 -8.63
CA CYS A 102 -9.41 12.13 -8.68
C CYS A 102 -8.15 11.96 -9.54
N SER A 103 -7.99 12.78 -10.58
CA SER A 103 -6.79 12.78 -11.42
C SER A 103 -5.54 13.18 -10.61
N ASN A 104 -5.66 14.16 -9.72
CA ASN A 104 -4.56 14.56 -8.84
C ASN A 104 -4.17 13.43 -7.89
N VAL A 105 -5.15 12.74 -7.33
CA VAL A 105 -4.90 11.58 -6.46
C VAL A 105 -4.20 10.47 -7.24
N SER A 106 -4.68 10.16 -8.44
CA SER A 106 -4.06 9.13 -9.29
C SER A 106 -2.63 9.49 -9.69
N HIS A 107 -2.37 10.77 -9.97
CA HIS A 107 -1.04 11.23 -10.31
C HIS A 107 -0.07 11.08 -9.12
N ASP A 108 -0.48 11.52 -7.95
CA ASP A 108 0.32 11.40 -6.73
C ASP A 108 0.54 9.94 -6.34
N TYR A 109 -0.48 9.12 -6.47
CA TYR A 109 -0.43 7.70 -6.15
C TYR A 109 0.68 6.95 -6.90
N LYS A 110 0.94 7.32 -8.15
CA LYS A 110 1.95 6.65 -8.98
C LYS A 110 3.36 6.78 -8.41
N ASN A 111 3.64 7.81 -7.62
CA ASN A 111 4.99 8.15 -7.17
C ASN A 111 5.23 7.94 -5.68
N ILE A 112 4.19 7.72 -4.89
CA ILE A 112 4.32 7.74 -3.42
C ILE A 112 5.23 6.64 -2.87
N SER A 113 5.16 5.44 -3.44
CA SER A 113 6.04 4.33 -3.02
C SER A 113 7.51 4.65 -3.31
N PHE A 114 7.78 5.26 -4.45
CA PHE A 114 9.12 5.72 -4.80
C PHE A 114 9.61 6.76 -3.79
N TYR A 115 8.77 7.72 -3.42
CA TYR A 115 9.14 8.75 -2.44
C TYR A 115 9.43 8.15 -1.07
N TYR A 116 8.63 7.19 -0.65
CA TYR A 116 8.86 6.51 0.64
C TYR A 116 10.20 5.77 0.68
N VAL A 117 10.53 5.07 -0.39
CA VAL A 117 11.78 4.30 -0.48
C VAL A 117 12.99 5.22 -0.65
N THR A 118 12.85 6.27 -1.44
CA THR A 118 13.98 7.11 -1.89
C THR A 118 14.30 8.25 -0.92
N TYR A 119 13.29 8.93 -0.40
CA TYR A 119 13.47 10.14 0.39
C TYR A 119 13.32 9.87 1.88
N ARG A 120 14.42 9.96 2.61
CA ARG A 120 14.43 9.69 4.05
C ARG A 120 13.49 10.60 4.83
N SER A 121 13.45 11.89 4.50
CA SER A 121 12.57 12.83 5.19
C SER A 121 11.09 12.48 5.00
N PHE A 122 10.70 12.12 3.77
CA PHE A 122 9.35 11.68 3.47
C PHE A 122 8.99 10.44 4.32
N ARG A 123 9.87 9.44 4.31
CA ARG A 123 9.67 8.18 5.04
C ARG A 123 9.60 8.41 6.55
N ASN A 124 10.49 9.22 7.10
CA ASN A 124 10.52 9.49 8.53
C ASN A 124 9.25 10.20 9.00
N ASP A 125 8.79 11.20 8.23
CA ASP A 125 7.56 11.92 8.55
C ASP A 125 6.35 10.99 8.50
N VAL A 126 6.24 10.19 7.46
CA VAL A 126 5.15 9.21 7.32
C VAL A 126 5.16 8.21 8.47
N ASN A 127 6.32 7.65 8.77
CA ASN A 127 6.45 6.66 9.85
C ASN A 127 6.08 7.25 11.20
N GLU A 128 6.52 8.45 11.51
CA GLU A 128 6.21 9.12 12.77
C GLU A 128 4.73 9.43 12.91
N ILE A 129 4.13 9.99 11.86
CA ILE A 129 2.71 10.32 11.87
C ILE A 129 1.87 9.06 11.94
N LEU A 130 2.23 8.04 11.17
CA LEU A 130 1.49 6.77 11.14
C LEU A 130 1.51 6.08 12.51
N ASP A 131 2.64 6.12 13.19
CA ASP A 131 2.78 5.57 14.54
C ASP A 131 1.78 6.22 15.51
N LYS A 132 1.68 7.54 15.47
CA LYS A 132 0.74 8.30 16.29
C LYS A 132 -0.71 8.01 15.90
N LEU A 133 -1.00 7.94 14.61
CA LEU A 133 -2.35 7.64 14.12
C LEU A 133 -2.81 6.24 14.52
N LEU A 134 -1.94 5.25 14.45
CA LEU A 134 -2.28 3.88 14.84
C LEU A 134 -2.67 3.80 16.31
N ILE A 135 -1.99 4.55 17.17
CA ILE A 135 -2.35 4.64 18.59
C ILE A 135 -3.71 5.33 18.76
N ASP A 136 -3.90 6.47 18.11
CA ASP A 136 -5.15 7.24 18.21
C ASP A 136 -6.37 6.46 17.70
N LEU A 137 -6.17 5.62 16.69
CA LEU A 137 -7.23 4.81 16.10
C LEU A 137 -7.46 3.49 16.84
N GLY A 138 -6.69 3.22 17.89
CA GLY A 138 -6.81 1.98 18.66
C GLY A 138 -6.28 0.75 17.93
N LEU A 139 -5.48 0.94 16.88
CA LEU A 139 -4.91 -0.15 16.08
C LEU A 139 -3.54 -0.60 16.60
N LYS A 140 -2.98 0.14 17.54
CA LYS A 140 -1.70 -0.14 18.17
C LYS A 140 -1.74 0.38 19.61
N GLU A 141 -1.15 -0.36 20.53
CA GLU A 141 -1.03 0.08 21.92
C GLU A 141 0.17 1.01 22.08
N ILE A 142 0.09 1.91 23.09
CA ILE A 142 1.19 2.80 23.42
C ILE A 142 2.38 1.96 23.90
N GLY A 143 3.56 2.19 23.30
CA GLY A 143 4.78 1.45 23.64
C GLY A 143 5.01 0.16 22.86
N GLU A 144 4.12 -0.24 21.96
CA GLU A 144 4.37 -1.32 21.01
C GLU A 144 5.34 -0.87 19.93
N GLU A 145 6.31 -1.73 19.65
CA GLU A 145 7.27 -1.53 18.56
C GLU A 145 6.85 -2.24 17.28
#